data_607b3c4694a521fea1dce4ab776d6d94
#
_entry.id   607b3c4694a521fea1dce4ab776d6d94
#
_cell.length_a   1.000
_cell.length_b   1.000
_cell.length_c   1.000
_cell.angle_alpha   90.00
_cell.angle_beta   90.00
_cell.angle_gamma   90.00
#
_symmetry.space_group_name_H-M   'P 1'
#
loop_
_entity.id
_entity.type
_entity.pdbx_description
1 polymer ?
#
loop_
_entity_poly.entity_id
_entity_poly.type
_entity_poly.pdbx_seq_one_letter_code
_entity_poly.pdbx_strand_id
1 'polypeptide(L)'
;MLGVPPTCEAKRLKAPLLIDGNVHKQTWEWVKPLPLVDNLGHESRFQTWVKAAWFDTHLYLAFWGEDSDVWSTYFQHDDPLYRQEAFEFFFSPDEDPDHYYEIEWNPNDAVFDGKIEIRGGERQLDVNWHAEAMRSIANIEHNPDGTSKAWSCEAAIPFSCIDRLEHPPYVDNRWRVNFFRIDMPTHNYPQDLYAWSPTLIADFHKPERFGRMVFKGH
;
A
#
# COMPACT_ATOMS: atom_id res chain seq x y z
N MET A 1 -12.80 22.35 7.62
CA MET A 1 -12.44 22.32 6.18
C MET A 1 -11.72 21.00 5.94
N LEU A 2 -12.17 20.19 4.99
CA LEU A 2 -11.48 18.98 4.57
C LEU A 2 -10.09 19.39 4.04
N GLY A 3 -9.01 18.88 4.63
CA GLY A 3 -7.66 19.20 4.20
C GLY A 3 -7.43 18.78 2.74
N VAL A 4 -6.53 19.46 2.04
CA VAL A 4 -6.07 19.07 0.71
C VAL A 4 -5.33 17.73 0.84
N PRO A 5 -5.60 16.72 -0.03
CA PRO A 5 -4.86 15.47 -0.03
C PRO A 5 -3.34 15.70 -0.07
N PRO A 6 -2.54 14.93 0.69
CA PRO A 6 -1.11 15.15 0.81
C PRO A 6 -0.35 14.81 -0.48
N THR A 7 0.91 15.24 -0.53
CA THR A 7 1.86 14.84 -1.58
C THR A 7 3.05 14.16 -0.92
N CYS A 8 3.50 13.05 -1.50
CA CYS A 8 4.72 12.35 -1.12
C CYS A 8 5.70 12.22 -2.29
N GLU A 9 6.88 11.72 -1.99
CA GLU A 9 7.93 11.49 -2.97
C GLU A 9 8.29 10.00 -3.02
N ALA A 10 8.29 9.41 -4.22
CA ALA A 10 9.00 8.17 -4.47
C ALA A 10 10.45 8.53 -4.87
N LYS A 11 11.41 8.13 -4.04
CA LYS A 11 12.82 8.49 -4.23
C LYS A 11 13.50 7.52 -5.20
N ARG A 12 14.28 8.04 -6.15
CA ARG A 12 15.04 7.15 -7.04
C ARG A 12 16.18 6.49 -6.28
N LEU A 13 16.25 5.16 -6.38
CA LEU A 13 17.37 4.39 -5.85
C LEU A 13 18.57 4.43 -6.81
N LYS A 14 19.76 4.08 -6.32
CA LYS A 14 21.00 4.00 -7.12
C LYS A 14 21.14 2.67 -7.86
N ALA A 15 20.39 1.65 -7.46
CA ALA A 15 20.40 0.31 -8.02
C ALA A 15 19.05 -0.40 -7.73
N PRO A 16 18.74 -1.49 -8.43
CA PRO A 16 17.59 -2.33 -8.10
C PRO A 16 17.67 -2.81 -6.65
N LEU A 17 16.52 -2.85 -5.97
CA LEU A 17 16.42 -3.32 -4.60
C LEU A 17 16.12 -4.82 -4.59
N LEU A 18 16.92 -5.58 -3.85
CA LEU A 18 16.60 -6.97 -3.54
C LEU A 18 15.47 -7.00 -2.49
N ILE A 19 14.39 -7.68 -2.82
CA ILE A 19 13.29 -7.94 -1.88
C ILE A 19 13.66 -9.12 -1.01
N ASP A 20 13.89 -8.85 0.28
CA ASP A 20 14.24 -9.82 1.32
C ASP A 20 13.35 -9.71 2.57
N GLY A 21 12.33 -8.83 2.50
CA GLY A 21 11.37 -8.56 3.57
C GLY A 21 11.90 -7.67 4.70
N ASN A 22 13.16 -7.23 4.62
CA ASN A 22 13.74 -6.35 5.63
C ASN A 22 13.45 -4.87 5.32
N VAL A 23 12.38 -4.35 5.87
CA VAL A 23 11.96 -2.94 5.70
C VAL A 23 12.83 -1.95 6.50
N HIS A 24 13.75 -2.45 7.33
CA HIS A 24 14.70 -1.65 8.12
C HIS A 24 16.13 -1.66 7.56
N LYS A 25 16.36 -2.29 6.40
CA LYS A 25 17.69 -2.31 5.78
C LYS A 25 18.15 -0.91 5.35
N GLN A 26 19.47 -0.74 5.23
CA GLN A 26 20.13 0.54 4.98
C GLN A 26 19.54 1.32 3.79
N THR A 27 19.10 0.65 2.74
CA THR A 27 18.49 1.32 1.57
C THR A 27 17.25 2.12 1.95
N TRP A 28 16.45 1.63 2.91
CA TRP A 28 15.26 2.31 3.37
C TRP A 28 15.51 3.43 4.38
N GLU A 29 16.72 3.56 4.95
CA GLU A 29 17.04 4.65 5.90
C GLU A 29 16.97 6.03 5.24
N TRP A 30 17.25 6.10 3.95
CA TRP A 30 17.24 7.35 3.18
C TRP A 30 15.86 7.72 2.60
N VAL A 31 14.87 6.88 2.76
CA VAL A 31 13.51 7.11 2.30
C VAL A 31 12.66 7.56 3.48
N LYS A 32 12.05 8.73 3.35
CA LYS A 32 11.21 9.29 4.42
C LYS A 32 9.97 8.41 4.63
N PRO A 33 9.68 7.97 5.84
CA PRO A 33 8.43 7.26 6.13
C PRO A 33 7.23 8.23 6.02
N LEU A 34 6.15 7.70 5.49
CA LEU A 34 4.84 8.33 5.38
C LEU A 34 3.95 7.70 6.45
N PRO A 35 3.62 8.40 7.54
CA PRO A 35 2.76 7.84 8.57
C PRO A 35 1.33 7.68 8.04
N LEU A 36 0.70 6.57 8.42
CA LEU A 36 -0.73 6.39 8.27
C LEU A 36 -1.40 6.80 9.58
N VAL A 37 -2.57 7.42 9.45
CA VAL A 37 -3.42 7.81 10.57
C VAL A 37 -4.77 7.10 10.44
N ASP A 38 -5.59 7.15 11.49
CA ASP A 38 -6.96 6.68 11.42
C ASP A 38 -7.68 7.27 10.19
N ASN A 39 -8.46 6.46 9.49
CA ASN A 39 -9.10 6.87 8.22
C ASN A 39 -10.14 7.97 8.37
N LEU A 40 -10.60 8.25 9.58
CA LEU A 40 -11.43 9.42 9.90
C LEU A 40 -10.59 10.66 10.25
N GLY A 41 -9.24 10.52 10.26
CA GLY A 41 -8.29 11.60 10.51
C GLY A 41 -7.96 11.82 11.99
N HIS A 42 -8.30 10.88 12.87
CA HIS A 42 -7.91 10.87 14.27
C HIS A 42 -6.51 10.26 14.47
N GLU A 43 -6.05 10.20 15.72
CA GLU A 43 -4.86 9.42 16.09
C GLU A 43 -5.12 7.93 15.91
N SER A 44 -4.18 7.22 15.27
CA SER A 44 -4.24 5.77 15.11
C SER A 44 -3.85 5.06 16.41
N ARG A 45 -4.46 3.90 16.65
CA ARG A 45 -4.13 3.04 17.81
C ARG A 45 -2.70 2.51 17.74
N PHE A 46 -2.27 2.10 16.56
CA PHE A 46 -0.95 1.58 16.27
C PHE A 46 -0.19 2.46 15.30
N GLN A 47 1.11 2.60 15.50
CA GLN A 47 1.95 3.27 14.52
C GLN A 47 2.03 2.44 13.24
N THR A 48 1.77 3.08 12.13
CA THR A 48 1.92 2.47 10.81
C THR A 48 2.59 3.47 9.87
N TRP A 49 3.49 2.98 9.03
CA TRP A 49 4.10 3.80 7.99
C TRP A 49 4.37 3.01 6.72
N VAL A 50 4.50 3.74 5.63
CA VAL A 50 4.97 3.23 4.34
C VAL A 50 6.13 4.07 3.82
N LYS A 51 7.04 3.46 3.09
CA LYS A 51 8.09 4.13 2.33
C LYS A 51 7.94 3.77 0.86
N ALA A 52 8.19 4.74 -0.05
CA ALA A 52 8.12 4.54 -1.49
C ALA A 52 9.43 4.96 -2.16
N ALA A 53 9.95 4.09 -3.01
CA ALA A 53 11.13 4.34 -3.82
C ALA A 53 10.94 3.73 -5.21
N TRP A 54 11.80 4.09 -6.17
CA TRP A 54 11.73 3.54 -7.52
C TRP A 54 13.11 3.41 -8.15
N PHE A 55 13.22 2.50 -9.10
CA PHE A 55 14.41 2.37 -9.93
C PHE A 55 14.04 1.76 -11.28
N ASP A 56 14.36 2.45 -12.35
CA ASP A 56 14.15 2.08 -13.75
C ASP A 56 12.80 1.38 -14.04
N THR A 57 12.66 0.12 -13.71
CA THR A 57 11.55 -0.75 -14.11
C THR A 57 10.58 -1.08 -12.97
N HIS A 58 10.84 -0.62 -11.74
CA HIS A 58 10.04 -1.01 -10.57
C HIS A 58 9.75 0.15 -9.63
N LEU A 59 8.54 0.14 -9.09
CA LEU A 59 8.19 0.81 -7.84
C LEU A 59 8.49 -0.15 -6.68
N TYR A 60 9.09 0.37 -5.60
CA TYR A 60 9.36 -0.36 -4.37
C TYR A 60 8.58 0.26 -3.23
N LEU A 61 7.93 -0.58 -2.45
CA LEU A 61 7.20 -0.19 -1.25
C LEU A 61 7.72 -0.97 -0.04
N ALA A 62 7.75 -0.32 1.12
CA ALA A 62 7.99 -0.96 2.39
C ALA A 62 6.95 -0.48 3.38
N PHE A 63 6.07 -1.37 3.81
CA PHE A 63 5.10 -1.15 4.87
C PHE A 63 5.58 -1.74 6.19
N TRP A 64 5.25 -1.09 7.28
CA TRP A 64 5.44 -1.59 8.63
C TRP A 64 4.35 -1.03 9.54
N GLY A 65 3.81 -1.86 10.42
CA GLY A 65 2.82 -1.44 11.40
C GLY A 65 2.96 -2.20 12.71
N GLU A 66 2.90 -1.48 13.83
CA GLU A 66 2.73 -2.09 15.15
C GLU A 66 1.44 -2.90 15.18
N ASP A 67 1.48 -4.03 15.90
CA ASP A 67 0.34 -4.89 16.06
C ASP A 67 0.61 -5.90 17.16
N SER A 68 -0.31 -6.02 18.11
CA SER A 68 -0.21 -6.97 19.21
C SER A 68 -0.89 -8.31 18.94
N ASP A 69 -1.57 -8.46 17.81
CA ASP A 69 -2.38 -9.65 17.46
C ASP A 69 -2.45 -9.87 15.95
N VAL A 70 -1.27 -10.02 15.32
CA VAL A 70 -1.15 -10.22 13.87
C VAL A 70 -1.70 -11.60 13.47
N TRP A 71 -2.69 -11.62 12.59
CA TRP A 71 -3.28 -12.86 12.10
C TRP A 71 -3.90 -12.74 10.70
N SER A 72 -3.99 -13.85 9.99
CA SER A 72 -4.84 -14.03 8.82
C SER A 72 -5.10 -15.51 8.58
N THR A 73 -6.26 -15.84 8.02
CA THR A 73 -6.63 -17.20 7.58
C THR A 73 -6.57 -17.34 6.05
N TYR A 74 -6.18 -16.29 5.35
CA TYR A 74 -6.05 -16.26 3.90
C TYR A 74 -4.62 -16.56 3.47
N PHE A 75 -4.45 -17.43 2.46
CA PHE A 75 -3.16 -17.92 1.97
C PHE A 75 -3.09 -17.96 0.45
N GLN A 76 -4.21 -17.76 -0.26
CA GLN A 76 -4.25 -17.86 -1.69
C GLN A 76 -4.26 -16.47 -2.33
N HIS A 77 -3.74 -16.39 -3.55
CA HIS A 77 -3.92 -15.22 -4.39
C HIS A 77 -5.43 -14.98 -4.61
N ASP A 78 -5.86 -13.72 -4.56
CA ASP A 78 -7.25 -13.28 -4.68
C ASP A 78 -8.20 -13.73 -3.54
N ASP A 79 -7.68 -14.28 -2.45
CA ASP A 79 -8.47 -14.35 -1.22
C ASP A 79 -8.90 -12.93 -0.81
N PRO A 80 -10.07 -12.74 -0.18
CA PRO A 80 -10.58 -11.41 0.17
C PRO A 80 -9.85 -10.82 1.39
N LEU A 81 -8.59 -10.36 1.18
CA LEU A 81 -7.68 -9.91 2.23
C LEU A 81 -8.26 -8.73 3.02
N TYR A 82 -8.99 -7.83 2.34
CA TYR A 82 -9.70 -6.69 2.93
C TYR A 82 -10.68 -7.05 4.06
N ARG A 83 -10.93 -8.33 4.30
CA ARG A 83 -11.78 -8.79 5.43
C ARG A 83 -10.99 -9.05 6.71
N GLN A 84 -9.66 -9.01 6.66
CA GLN A 84 -8.77 -9.30 7.79
C GLN A 84 -7.62 -8.30 7.82
N GLU A 85 -6.42 -8.73 8.25
CA GLU A 85 -5.21 -7.90 8.22
C GLU A 85 -4.73 -7.68 6.80
N ALA A 86 -4.56 -6.42 6.40
CA ALA A 86 -3.99 -6.08 5.11
C ALA A 86 -3.22 -4.75 5.13
N PHE A 87 -2.14 -4.67 4.36
CA PHE A 87 -1.63 -3.42 3.80
C PHE A 87 -2.11 -3.30 2.36
N GLU A 88 -2.49 -2.09 1.96
CA GLU A 88 -3.06 -1.87 0.64
C GLU A 88 -2.41 -0.66 -0.05
N PHE A 89 -2.24 -0.76 -1.35
CA PHE A 89 -1.78 0.30 -2.22
C PHE A 89 -2.76 0.52 -3.37
N PHE A 90 -3.38 1.70 -3.38
CA PHE A 90 -4.28 2.13 -4.45
C PHE A 90 -3.59 3.19 -5.29
N PHE A 91 -3.61 3.06 -6.62
CA PHE A 91 -2.90 4.00 -7.48
C PHE A 91 -3.52 4.15 -8.87
N SER A 92 -3.44 5.37 -9.39
CA SER A 92 -3.77 5.73 -10.77
C SER A 92 -2.58 6.43 -11.40
N PRO A 93 -1.91 5.83 -12.40
CA PRO A 93 -0.70 6.38 -13.01
C PRO A 93 -0.96 7.58 -13.90
N ASP A 94 -2.17 7.75 -14.40
CA ASP A 94 -2.63 8.86 -15.24
C ASP A 94 -3.43 9.92 -14.47
N GLU A 95 -3.45 9.80 -13.12
CA GLU A 95 -4.20 10.66 -12.19
C GLU A 95 -5.75 10.63 -12.39
N ASP A 96 -6.26 9.73 -13.23
CA ASP A 96 -7.69 9.56 -13.48
C ASP A 96 -8.38 8.95 -12.24
N PRO A 97 -9.33 9.64 -11.59
CA PRO A 97 -10.02 9.11 -10.42
C PRO A 97 -10.98 7.97 -10.75
N ASP A 98 -11.38 7.83 -12.01
CA ASP A 98 -12.32 6.80 -12.45
C ASP A 98 -11.64 5.48 -12.83
N HIS A 99 -10.28 5.47 -12.86
CA HIS A 99 -9.49 4.28 -13.17
C HIS A 99 -8.29 4.18 -12.20
N TYR A 100 -8.25 3.13 -11.40
CA TYR A 100 -7.15 2.89 -10.48
C TYR A 100 -6.97 1.41 -10.21
N TYR A 101 -5.80 1.08 -9.68
CA TYR A 101 -5.40 -0.27 -9.30
C TYR A 101 -5.40 -0.39 -7.80
N GLU A 102 -5.61 -1.61 -7.32
CA GLU A 102 -5.59 -2.03 -5.95
C GLU A 102 -4.68 -3.22 -5.82
N ILE A 103 -3.75 -3.18 -4.86
CA ILE A 103 -2.92 -4.32 -4.48
C ILE A 103 -2.94 -4.40 -2.96
N GLU A 104 -3.25 -5.58 -2.44
CA GLU A 104 -3.27 -5.87 -1.01
C GLU A 104 -2.27 -6.97 -0.67
N TRP A 105 -1.68 -6.89 0.50
CA TRP A 105 -0.81 -7.91 1.09
C TRP A 105 -1.26 -8.20 2.50
N ASN A 106 -1.17 -9.46 2.93
CA ASN A 106 -1.47 -9.86 4.28
C ASN A 106 -0.24 -10.45 5.00
N PRO A 107 -0.32 -10.73 6.33
CA PRO A 107 0.80 -11.28 7.08
C PRO A 107 1.27 -12.69 6.63
N ASN A 108 0.46 -13.43 5.88
CA ASN A 108 0.80 -14.74 5.31
C ASN A 108 1.43 -14.65 3.92
N ASP A 109 1.78 -13.44 3.46
CA ASP A 109 2.34 -13.18 2.11
C ASP A 109 1.37 -13.52 0.97
N ALA A 110 0.07 -13.59 1.24
CA ALA A 110 -0.94 -13.67 0.21
C ALA A 110 -1.17 -12.28 -0.40
N VAL A 111 -1.56 -12.26 -1.68
CA VAL A 111 -1.80 -11.05 -2.46
C VAL A 111 -3.21 -11.07 -3.01
N PHE A 112 -3.89 -9.94 -2.92
CA PHE A 112 -5.06 -9.64 -3.73
C PHE A 112 -4.70 -8.48 -4.64
N ASP A 113 -5.09 -8.54 -5.92
CA ASP A 113 -4.91 -7.41 -6.82
C ASP A 113 -6.08 -7.29 -7.80
N GLY A 114 -6.30 -6.07 -8.28
CA GLY A 114 -7.39 -5.80 -9.18
C GLY A 114 -7.31 -4.41 -9.81
N LYS A 115 -8.12 -4.23 -10.82
CA LYS A 115 -8.30 -2.95 -11.50
C LYS A 115 -9.72 -2.46 -11.28
N ILE A 116 -9.86 -1.20 -10.90
CA ILE A 116 -11.14 -0.57 -10.63
C ILE A 116 -11.47 0.44 -11.73
N GLU A 117 -12.68 0.35 -12.27
CA GLU A 117 -13.26 1.35 -13.16
C GLU A 117 -14.57 1.88 -12.56
N ILE A 118 -14.77 3.20 -12.62
CA ILE A 118 -16.01 3.84 -12.23
C ILE A 118 -16.78 4.20 -13.51
N ARG A 119 -17.91 3.53 -13.74
CA ARG A 119 -18.77 3.76 -14.90
C ARG A 119 -20.17 4.16 -14.45
N GLY A 120 -20.60 5.35 -14.84
CA GLY A 120 -21.92 5.87 -14.44
C GLY A 120 -22.10 6.05 -12.92
N GLY A 121 -20.99 6.22 -12.18
CA GLY A 121 -20.97 6.31 -10.72
C GLY A 121 -20.96 4.96 -9.99
N GLU A 122 -20.92 3.84 -10.72
CA GLU A 122 -20.81 2.49 -10.17
C GLU A 122 -19.36 1.99 -10.28
N ARG A 123 -18.88 1.41 -9.19
CA ARG A 123 -17.55 0.79 -9.11
C ARG A 123 -17.60 -0.63 -9.69
N GLN A 124 -16.73 -0.90 -10.63
CA GLN A 124 -16.51 -2.22 -11.22
C GLN A 124 -15.10 -2.68 -10.92
N LEU A 125 -14.97 -3.86 -10.33
CA LEU A 125 -13.70 -4.51 -10.04
C LEU A 125 -13.42 -5.58 -11.08
N ASP A 126 -12.26 -5.50 -11.74
CA ASP A 126 -11.72 -6.53 -12.61
C ASP A 126 -10.58 -7.26 -11.90
N VAL A 127 -10.87 -8.46 -11.42
CA VAL A 127 -9.91 -9.36 -10.77
C VAL A 127 -9.09 -10.21 -11.75
N ASN A 128 -9.25 -10.00 -13.06
CA ASN A 128 -8.40 -10.68 -14.05
C ASN A 128 -7.12 -9.89 -14.33
N TRP A 129 -7.02 -8.65 -13.89
CA TRP A 129 -5.76 -7.92 -13.90
C TRP A 129 -4.90 -8.38 -12.73
N HIS A 130 -3.66 -8.72 -13.02
CA HIS A 130 -2.68 -9.11 -12.01
C HIS A 130 -1.41 -8.28 -12.12
N ALA A 131 -0.80 -7.98 -10.98
CA ALA A 131 0.52 -7.37 -10.90
C ALA A 131 1.60 -8.40 -11.26
N GLU A 132 1.60 -8.87 -12.51
CA GLU A 132 2.49 -9.92 -12.99
C GLU A 132 3.97 -9.62 -12.68
N ALA A 133 4.70 -10.64 -12.24
CA ALA A 133 6.08 -10.57 -11.82
C ALA A 133 6.36 -9.64 -10.62
N MET A 134 5.34 -9.15 -9.94
CA MET A 134 5.51 -8.53 -8.63
C MET A 134 6.17 -9.50 -7.66
N ARG A 135 7.01 -8.99 -6.78
CA ARG A 135 7.59 -9.74 -5.66
C ARG A 135 7.25 -9.04 -4.37
N SER A 136 6.80 -9.78 -3.39
CA SER A 136 6.59 -9.31 -2.03
C SER A 136 7.14 -10.32 -1.02
N ILE A 137 7.45 -9.83 0.17
CA ILE A 137 7.75 -10.66 1.34
C ILE A 137 7.17 -9.96 2.55
N ALA A 138 6.24 -10.64 3.22
CA ALA A 138 5.69 -10.24 4.51
C ALA A 138 6.46 -10.91 5.66
N ASN A 139 6.65 -10.20 6.76
CA ASN A 139 7.29 -10.70 7.97
C ASN A 139 6.54 -10.27 9.22
N ILE A 140 6.43 -11.15 10.21
CA ILE A 140 5.88 -10.84 11.52
C ILE A 140 7.05 -10.70 12.51
N GLU A 141 7.08 -9.57 13.22
CA GLU A 141 8.00 -9.33 14.32
C GLU A 141 7.34 -9.78 15.63
N HIS A 142 8.13 -10.45 16.48
CA HIS A 142 7.66 -10.95 17.77
C HIS A 142 8.41 -10.29 18.93
N ASN A 143 7.72 -10.16 20.05
CA ASN A 143 8.32 -9.87 21.34
C ASN A 143 9.09 -11.08 21.88
N PRO A 144 9.98 -10.90 22.90
CA PRO A 144 10.71 -12.02 23.49
C PRO A 144 9.82 -13.11 24.12
N ASP A 145 8.56 -12.80 24.44
CA ASP A 145 7.59 -13.74 24.97
C ASP A 145 6.80 -14.49 23.88
N GLY A 146 7.09 -14.19 22.61
CA GLY A 146 6.47 -14.83 21.44
C GLY A 146 5.16 -14.15 20.97
N THR A 147 4.68 -13.12 21.64
CA THR A 147 3.52 -12.35 21.17
C THR A 147 3.90 -11.50 19.97
N SER A 148 2.93 -11.15 19.12
CA SER A 148 3.15 -10.25 17.99
C SER A 148 3.53 -8.85 18.49
N LYS A 149 4.38 -8.18 17.74
CA LYS A 149 4.82 -6.80 17.99
C LYS A 149 4.50 -5.88 16.82
N ALA A 150 4.69 -6.39 15.61
CA ALA A 150 4.49 -5.67 14.36
C ALA A 150 4.45 -6.65 13.20
N TRP A 151 4.00 -6.20 12.05
CA TRP A 151 4.28 -6.89 10.80
C TRP A 151 4.65 -5.90 9.69
N SER A 152 5.28 -6.42 8.66
CA SER A 152 5.80 -5.63 7.57
C SER A 152 5.61 -6.34 6.24
N CYS A 153 5.60 -5.58 5.15
CA CYS A 153 5.64 -6.10 3.80
C CYS A 153 6.61 -5.25 2.96
N GLU A 154 7.51 -5.90 2.28
CA GLU A 154 8.37 -5.28 1.27
C GLU A 154 7.96 -5.78 -0.11
N ALA A 155 7.71 -4.86 -1.05
CA ALA A 155 7.24 -5.21 -2.38
C ALA A 155 8.00 -4.49 -3.49
N ALA A 156 8.18 -5.17 -4.64
CA ALA A 156 8.66 -4.61 -5.91
C ALA A 156 7.61 -4.83 -6.99
N ILE A 157 7.03 -3.75 -7.48
CA ILE A 157 5.95 -3.74 -8.47
C ILE A 157 6.55 -3.33 -9.82
N PRO A 158 6.58 -4.22 -10.83
CA PRO A 158 7.08 -3.89 -12.16
C PRO A 158 6.17 -2.87 -12.83
N PHE A 159 6.73 -1.84 -13.45
CA PHE A 159 5.91 -0.92 -14.25
C PHE A 159 5.27 -1.58 -15.47
N SER A 160 5.83 -2.69 -15.93
CA SER A 160 5.32 -3.44 -17.10
C SER A 160 3.99 -4.14 -16.86
N CYS A 161 3.58 -4.36 -15.60
CA CYS A 161 2.27 -4.96 -15.31
C CYS A 161 1.11 -3.94 -15.37
N ILE A 162 1.43 -2.64 -15.44
CA ILE A 162 0.43 -1.57 -15.44
C ILE A 162 0.03 -1.25 -16.88
N ASP A 163 -1.10 -1.76 -17.32
CA ASP A 163 -1.55 -1.71 -18.72
C ASP A 163 -1.86 -0.29 -19.24
N ARG A 164 -2.11 0.68 -18.34
CA ARG A 164 -2.33 2.09 -18.69
C ARG A 164 -1.06 2.95 -18.62
N LEU A 165 0.08 2.34 -18.46
CA LEU A 165 1.36 3.03 -18.40
C LEU A 165 2.12 2.85 -19.72
N GLU A 166 2.10 3.85 -20.58
CA GLU A 166 2.76 3.79 -21.89
C GLU A 166 4.29 3.66 -21.79
N HIS A 167 4.89 4.17 -20.72
CA HIS A 167 6.33 4.09 -20.44
C HIS A 167 6.58 4.16 -18.92
N PRO A 168 7.71 3.61 -18.43
CA PRO A 168 8.08 3.76 -17.03
C PRO A 168 8.10 5.23 -16.58
N PRO A 169 7.78 5.50 -15.31
CA PRO A 169 7.81 6.86 -14.77
C PRO A 169 9.19 7.52 -14.95
N TYR A 170 9.17 8.80 -15.14
CA TYR A 170 10.36 9.65 -15.18
C TYR A 170 10.34 10.68 -14.04
N VAL A 171 11.44 11.39 -13.85
CA VAL A 171 11.56 12.40 -12.79
C VAL A 171 10.46 13.46 -12.94
N ASP A 172 9.82 13.79 -11.82
CA ASP A 172 8.66 14.69 -11.67
C ASP A 172 7.34 14.16 -12.27
N ASN A 173 7.30 12.93 -12.78
CA ASN A 173 6.04 12.25 -13.08
C ASN A 173 5.19 12.12 -11.79
N ARG A 174 3.89 12.10 -11.93
CA ARG A 174 2.95 12.10 -10.81
C ARG A 174 1.92 11.01 -10.99
N TRP A 175 1.63 10.34 -9.88
CA TRP A 175 0.53 9.39 -9.78
C TRP A 175 -0.41 9.84 -8.68
N ARG A 176 -1.69 9.57 -8.84
CA ARG A 176 -2.66 9.63 -7.75
C ARG A 176 -2.54 8.34 -6.95
N VAL A 177 -2.32 8.44 -5.64
CA VAL A 177 -2.09 7.24 -4.80
C VAL A 177 -2.72 7.37 -3.42
N ASN A 178 -2.96 6.23 -2.79
CA ASN A 178 -3.15 6.15 -1.35
C ASN A 178 -2.54 4.85 -0.81
N PHE A 179 -2.23 4.86 0.47
CA PHE A 179 -1.72 3.71 1.20
C PHE A 179 -2.63 3.49 2.40
N PHE A 180 -3.03 2.25 2.61
CA PHE A 180 -3.98 1.90 3.64
C PHE A 180 -3.48 0.72 4.48
N ARG A 181 -4.08 0.55 5.64
CA ARG A 181 -3.99 -0.65 6.45
C ARG A 181 -5.37 -0.96 7.02
N ILE A 182 -5.72 -2.22 6.98
CA ILE A 182 -6.75 -2.81 7.81
C ILE A 182 -6.05 -3.52 8.97
N ASP A 183 -6.39 -3.14 10.18
CA ASP A 183 -6.02 -3.80 11.41
C ASP A 183 -7.30 -4.43 11.99
N MET A 184 -7.31 -5.74 12.13
CA MET A 184 -8.47 -6.46 12.61
C MET A 184 -8.13 -7.24 13.85
N PRO A 185 -8.45 -6.71 15.04
CA PRO A 185 -8.25 -7.44 16.29
C PRO A 185 -8.92 -8.81 16.22
N THR A 186 -8.23 -9.87 16.64
CA THR A 186 -8.70 -11.24 16.54
C THR A 186 -10.11 -11.38 17.09
N HIS A 187 -11.04 -11.85 16.25
CA HIS A 187 -12.42 -12.16 16.60
C HIS A 187 -13.32 -10.99 17.01
N ASN A 188 -12.89 -9.72 16.90
CA ASN A 188 -13.71 -8.58 17.25
C ASN A 188 -13.84 -7.57 16.10
N TYR A 189 -15.07 -7.24 15.74
CA TYR A 189 -15.41 -6.05 14.98
C TYR A 189 -15.54 -4.85 15.92
N PRO A 190 -15.28 -3.61 15.45
CA PRO A 190 -14.96 -3.21 14.07
C PRO A 190 -13.47 -3.31 13.73
N GLN A 191 -13.15 -3.34 12.40
CA GLN A 191 -11.82 -3.15 11.88
C GLN A 191 -11.33 -1.72 12.17
N ASP A 192 -10.05 -1.57 12.52
CA ASP A 192 -9.39 -0.27 12.55
C ASP A 192 -8.84 0.01 11.15
N LEU A 193 -9.26 1.11 10.55
CA LEU A 193 -8.91 1.51 9.19
C LEU A 193 -7.91 2.66 9.23
N TYR A 194 -6.74 2.49 8.62
CA TYR A 194 -5.70 3.50 8.55
C TYR A 194 -5.46 3.95 7.11
N ALA A 195 -5.12 5.20 6.93
CA ALA A 195 -4.80 5.78 5.63
C ALA A 195 -3.68 6.81 5.72
N TRP A 196 -2.84 6.89 4.69
CA TRP A 196 -1.93 8.01 4.52
C TRP A 196 -2.67 9.30 4.15
N SER A 197 -3.68 9.21 3.30
CA SER A 197 -4.61 10.28 3.00
C SER A 197 -6.01 9.85 3.42
N PRO A 198 -6.52 10.26 4.60
CA PRO A 198 -7.79 9.81 5.11
C PRO A 198 -8.97 10.07 4.17
N THR A 199 -9.78 9.06 3.94
CA THR A 199 -11.00 9.17 3.13
C THR A 199 -12.15 9.83 3.89
N LEU A 200 -12.06 9.83 5.24
CA LEU A 200 -13.02 10.41 6.20
C LEU A 200 -14.37 9.67 6.26
N ILE A 201 -14.40 8.47 5.72
CA ILE A 201 -15.52 7.52 5.79
C ILE A 201 -14.94 6.10 5.90
N ALA A 202 -15.77 5.13 6.28
CA ALA A 202 -15.38 3.72 6.39
C ALA A 202 -15.37 3.03 4.99
N ASP A 203 -14.72 3.65 4.01
CA ASP A 203 -14.54 3.12 2.66
C ASP A 203 -13.26 3.72 2.07
N PHE A 204 -12.31 2.87 1.65
CA PHE A 204 -11.05 3.29 1.03
C PHE A 204 -11.21 3.76 -0.41
N HIS A 205 -12.26 3.31 -1.10
CA HIS A 205 -12.51 3.63 -2.51
C HIS A 205 -13.09 5.04 -2.69
N LYS A 206 -12.28 6.04 -2.33
CA LYS A 206 -12.54 7.47 -2.47
C LYS A 206 -11.41 8.14 -3.21
N PRO A 207 -11.29 7.91 -4.55
CA PRO A 207 -10.16 8.40 -5.33
C PRO A 207 -10.00 9.92 -5.30
N GLU A 208 -11.08 10.66 -5.06
CA GLU A 208 -11.00 12.12 -4.85
C GLU A 208 -10.22 12.51 -3.58
N ARG A 209 -10.02 11.56 -2.65
CA ARG A 209 -9.24 11.73 -1.42
C ARG A 209 -7.82 11.17 -1.52
N PHE A 210 -7.47 10.52 -2.62
CA PHE A 210 -6.10 10.05 -2.82
C PHE A 210 -5.14 11.22 -2.93
N GLY A 211 -3.97 11.07 -2.31
CA GLY A 211 -2.87 12.01 -2.44
C GLY A 211 -2.13 11.89 -3.77
N ARG A 212 -0.97 12.53 -3.85
CA ARG A 212 -0.10 12.45 -5.03
C ARG A 212 1.28 11.95 -4.65
N MET A 213 1.79 11.03 -5.44
CA MET A 213 3.18 10.58 -5.37
C MET A 213 3.94 11.18 -6.55
N VAL A 214 5.06 11.82 -6.25
CA VAL A 214 5.95 12.42 -7.24
C VAL A 214 7.22 11.60 -7.34
N PHE A 215 7.56 11.15 -8.53
CA PHE A 215 8.79 10.39 -8.79
C PHE A 215 9.98 11.36 -8.79
N LYS A 216 10.87 11.26 -7.79
CA LYS A 216 12.02 12.16 -7.64
C LYS A 216 13.32 11.53 -8.12
N GLY A 217 14.22 12.36 -8.64
CA GLY A 217 15.60 11.99 -8.93
C GLY A 217 16.42 11.72 -7.66
N HIS A 218 17.72 11.51 -7.85
CA HIS A 218 18.70 11.33 -6.75
C HIS A 218 18.92 12.60 -5.95
#